data_4437112645b114b5de4be4c032bc8747
#
_entry.id   4437112645b114b5de4be4c032bc8747
#
_cell.length_a   1.000
_cell.length_b   1.000
_cell.length_c   1.000
_cell.angle_alpha   90.00
_cell.angle_beta   90.00
_cell.angle_gamma   90.00
#
_symmetry.space_group_name_H-M   'P 1'
#
loop_
_entity.id
_entity.type
_entity.pdbx_description
1 polymer ?
#
loop_
_entity_poly.entity_id
_entity_poly.type
_entity_poly.pdbx_seq_one_letter_code
_entity_poly.pdbx_strand_id
1 'polypeptide(L)'
;GLVGDNFGDARVIAGLPGNAAVGHNRYATTGETALRNVQPLYADFEFGGFAVAHNGNLTNAAQLRRALVRRGCLFQSTTDSEVFIHLIAISLYSTVLDRLIDALKQVQGAYSLVGLHNGALM
;
A
#
# COMPACT_ATOMS: atom_id res chain seq x y z
N GLY A 1 10.37 7.82 12.84
CA GLY A 1 11.48 7.26 13.63
C GLY A 1 12.00 5.94 13.09
N LEU A 2 13.04 5.41 13.73
CA LEU A 2 13.55 4.09 13.38
C LEU A 2 12.63 2.99 13.89
N VAL A 3 12.61 1.86 13.18
CA VAL A 3 11.80 0.70 13.56
C VAL A 3 12.16 0.23 14.98
N GLY A 4 13.44 0.20 15.32
CA GLY A 4 13.90 -0.21 16.66
C GLY A 4 13.40 0.68 17.79
N ASP A 5 13.11 1.94 17.54
CA ASP A 5 12.59 2.86 18.57
C ASP A 5 11.18 2.47 19.03
N ASN A 6 10.37 1.93 18.12
CA ASN A 6 8.98 1.58 18.39
C ASN A 6 8.75 0.08 18.58
N PHE A 7 9.56 -0.78 17.98
CA PHE A 7 9.39 -2.23 17.96
C PHE A 7 10.56 -2.99 18.58
N GLY A 8 11.44 -2.32 19.30
CA GLY A 8 12.55 -2.95 20.03
C GLY A 8 12.12 -3.69 21.30
N ASP A 9 10.92 -3.41 21.82
CA ASP A 9 10.37 -4.07 23.01
C ASP A 9 9.52 -5.27 22.60
N ALA A 10 9.83 -6.45 23.14
CA ALA A 10 9.10 -7.68 22.86
C ALA A 10 7.61 -7.59 23.21
N ARG A 11 7.22 -6.75 24.19
CA ARG A 11 5.82 -6.54 24.56
C ARG A 11 5.01 -5.88 23.44
N VAL A 12 5.63 -4.99 22.67
CA VAL A 12 4.99 -4.34 21.52
C VAL A 12 4.68 -5.38 20.44
N ILE A 13 5.65 -6.25 20.14
CA ILE A 13 5.50 -7.33 19.16
C ILE A 13 4.44 -8.33 19.63
N ALA A 14 4.45 -8.70 20.91
CA ALA A 14 3.46 -9.63 21.48
C ALA A 14 2.02 -9.09 21.40
N GLY A 15 1.85 -7.76 21.38
CA GLY A 15 0.55 -7.12 21.17
C GLY A 15 0.02 -7.15 19.74
N LEU A 16 0.81 -7.66 18.79
CA LEU A 16 0.45 -7.76 17.37
C LEU A 16 0.29 -9.25 16.99
N PRO A 17 -0.89 -9.83 17.19
CA PRO A 17 -1.10 -11.26 16.92
C PRO A 17 -1.02 -11.54 15.42
N GLY A 18 -0.39 -12.68 15.07
CA GLY A 18 -0.25 -13.11 13.68
C GLY A 18 1.12 -13.72 13.39
N ASN A 19 1.24 -14.33 12.22
CA ASN A 19 2.46 -15.00 11.77
C ASN A 19 3.31 -14.14 10.83
N ALA A 20 2.74 -13.06 10.31
CA ALA A 20 3.40 -12.12 9.42
C ALA A 20 2.85 -10.71 9.65
N ALA A 21 3.69 -9.71 9.44
CA ALA A 21 3.31 -8.31 9.57
C ALA A 21 4.05 -7.44 8.56
N VAL A 22 3.38 -6.37 8.14
CA VAL A 22 3.97 -5.30 7.34
C VAL A 22 3.89 -4.01 8.15
N GLY A 23 5.00 -3.29 8.21
CA GLY A 23 5.08 -2.00 8.87
C GLY A 23 5.58 -0.92 7.92
N HIS A 24 5.45 0.33 8.33
CA HIS A 24 5.86 1.47 7.52
C HIS A 24 6.52 2.55 8.36
N ASN A 25 7.67 3.03 7.91
CA ASN A 25 8.30 4.26 8.39
C ASN A 25 8.00 5.39 7.42
N ARG A 26 7.39 6.46 7.93
CA ARG A 26 7.06 7.61 7.12
C ARG A 26 8.18 8.63 7.13
N TYR A 27 8.62 9.00 5.92
CA TYR A 27 9.39 10.21 5.68
C TYR A 27 8.43 11.26 5.09
N ALA A 28 8.44 12.48 5.62
CA ALA A 28 7.54 13.54 5.19
C ALA A 28 8.03 14.15 3.85
N THR A 29 7.80 13.44 2.75
CA THR A 29 8.23 13.88 1.41
C THR A 29 7.06 14.37 0.55
N THR A 30 5.92 13.68 0.59
CA THR A 30 4.72 14.03 -0.17
C THR A 30 3.48 13.65 0.63
N GLY A 31 2.40 14.38 0.43
CA GLY A 31 1.14 14.17 1.11
C GLY A 31 1.08 14.83 2.49
N GLU A 32 -0.12 15.03 2.96
CA GLU A 32 -0.39 15.61 4.26
C GLU A 32 -0.08 14.63 5.40
N THR A 33 0.36 15.15 6.54
CA THR A 33 0.47 14.37 7.78
C THR A 33 -0.95 14.23 8.38
N ALA A 34 -1.74 13.33 7.83
CA ALA A 34 -3.09 13.05 8.27
C ALA A 34 -3.26 11.55 8.49
N LEU A 35 -4.18 11.18 9.40
CA LEU A 35 -4.45 9.78 9.72
C LEU A 35 -4.82 8.95 8.47
N ARG A 36 -5.57 9.56 7.54
CA ARG A 36 -5.93 8.91 6.26
C ARG A 36 -4.73 8.53 5.38
N ASN A 37 -3.56 9.11 5.64
CA ASN A 37 -2.32 8.85 4.89
C ASN A 37 -1.38 7.89 5.60
N VAL A 38 -1.81 7.32 6.72
CA VAL A 38 -1.02 6.32 7.45
C VAL A 38 -0.94 5.03 6.66
N GLN A 39 0.22 4.43 6.64
CA GLN A 39 0.49 3.15 6.00
C GLN A 39 0.88 2.08 7.05
N PRO A 40 0.70 0.79 6.79
CA PRO A 40 0.22 0.21 5.53
C PRO A 40 -1.23 0.59 5.22
N LEU A 41 -1.54 0.73 3.94
CA LEU A 41 -2.93 0.81 3.49
C LEU A 41 -3.53 -0.58 3.43
N TYR A 42 -4.77 -0.71 3.84
CA TYR A 42 -5.50 -1.98 3.81
C TYR A 42 -6.74 -1.85 2.94
N ALA A 43 -7.01 -2.88 2.17
CA ALA A 43 -8.24 -3.00 1.41
C ALA A 43 -8.77 -4.43 1.49
N ASP A 44 -10.09 -4.56 1.53
CA ASP A 44 -10.78 -5.84 1.56
C ASP A 44 -11.39 -6.07 0.17
N PHE A 45 -10.72 -6.93 -0.60
CA PHE A 45 -11.14 -7.28 -1.96
C PHE A 45 -12.00 -8.55 -1.93
N GLU A 46 -12.62 -8.86 -3.07
CA GLU A 46 -13.35 -10.12 -3.25
C GLU A 46 -12.48 -11.36 -2.93
N PHE A 47 -11.19 -11.29 -3.24
CA PHE A 47 -10.23 -12.36 -2.96
C PHE A 47 -9.66 -12.32 -1.54
N GLY A 48 -10.12 -11.41 -0.68
CA GLY A 48 -9.67 -11.25 0.71
C GLY A 48 -8.89 -9.98 0.96
N GLY A 49 -8.39 -9.83 2.18
CA GLY A 49 -7.67 -8.64 2.62
C GLY A 49 -6.28 -8.52 2.00
N PHE A 50 -5.89 -7.30 1.70
CA PHE A 50 -4.57 -6.97 1.18
C PHE A 50 -4.04 -5.71 1.87
N ALA A 51 -2.86 -5.80 2.44
CA ALA A 51 -2.16 -4.66 3.02
C ALA A 51 -0.95 -4.31 2.17
N VAL A 52 -0.72 -3.03 1.94
CA VAL A 52 0.42 -2.56 1.15
C VAL A 52 1.10 -1.39 1.85
N ALA A 53 2.42 -1.43 1.88
CA ALA A 53 3.26 -0.32 2.32
C ALA A 53 4.21 0.08 1.19
N HIS A 54 4.42 1.37 1.03
CA HIS A 54 5.17 1.96 -0.06
C HIS A 54 6.05 3.09 0.45
N ASN A 55 7.31 3.07 0.06
CA ASN A 55 8.24 4.19 0.20
C ASN A 55 8.77 4.57 -1.17
N GLY A 56 8.83 5.85 -1.44
CA GLY A 56 9.31 6.38 -2.71
C GLY A 56 8.41 7.44 -3.28
N ASN A 57 8.58 7.72 -4.56
CA ASN A 57 7.83 8.75 -5.26
C ASN A 57 7.44 8.24 -6.65
N LEU A 58 6.14 8.28 -6.95
CA LEU A 58 5.60 7.92 -8.26
C LEU A 58 5.47 9.17 -9.10
N THR A 59 6.17 9.19 -10.24
CA THR A 59 6.17 10.36 -11.13
C THR A 59 4.86 10.54 -11.88
N ASN A 60 4.10 9.46 -12.08
CA ASN A 60 2.81 9.47 -12.78
C ASN A 60 1.58 9.28 -11.86
N ALA A 61 1.76 9.44 -10.54
CA ALA A 61 0.68 9.21 -9.58
C ALA A 61 -0.54 10.09 -9.85
N ALA A 62 -0.36 11.38 -10.11
CA ALA A 62 -1.47 12.29 -10.37
C ALA A 62 -2.25 11.92 -11.63
N GLN A 63 -1.56 11.50 -12.68
CA GLN A 63 -2.18 11.04 -13.93
C GLN A 63 -3.00 9.77 -13.71
N LEU A 64 -2.42 8.79 -13.02
CA LEU A 64 -3.11 7.54 -12.69
C LEU A 64 -4.31 7.79 -11.79
N ARG A 65 -4.19 8.65 -10.78
CA ARG A 65 -5.30 9.03 -9.90
C ARG A 65 -6.47 9.59 -10.71
N ARG A 66 -6.20 10.53 -11.61
CA ARG A 66 -7.26 11.11 -12.46
C ARG A 66 -7.96 10.06 -13.32
N ALA A 67 -7.19 9.17 -13.94
CA ALA A 67 -7.73 8.08 -14.75
C ALA A 67 -8.59 7.13 -13.93
N LEU A 68 -8.15 6.77 -12.73
CA LEU A 68 -8.88 5.88 -11.82
C LEU A 68 -10.17 6.53 -11.31
N VAL A 69 -10.15 7.81 -10.97
CA VAL A 69 -11.35 8.56 -10.54
C VAL A 69 -12.40 8.57 -11.67
N ARG A 70 -11.97 8.75 -12.91
CA ARG A 70 -12.88 8.67 -14.08
C ARG A 70 -13.52 7.30 -14.24
N ARG A 71 -12.86 6.25 -13.77
CA ARG A 71 -13.36 4.87 -13.77
C ARG A 71 -14.22 4.54 -12.56
N GLY A 72 -14.46 5.49 -11.67
CA GLY A 72 -15.30 5.33 -10.49
C GLY A 72 -14.57 4.97 -9.21
N CYS A 73 -13.24 4.98 -9.19
CA CYS A 73 -12.48 4.72 -7.97
C CYS A 73 -12.61 5.87 -6.99
N LEU A 74 -12.90 5.55 -5.73
CA LEU A 74 -13.08 6.51 -4.64
C LEU A 74 -11.81 6.54 -3.79
N PHE A 75 -11.05 7.62 -3.86
CA PHE A 75 -9.84 7.80 -3.08
C PHE A 75 -10.17 8.32 -1.68
N GLN A 76 -9.54 7.73 -0.65
CA GLN A 76 -9.73 8.06 0.75
C GLN A 76 -8.55 8.84 1.33
N SER A 77 -7.42 8.86 0.63
CA SER A 77 -6.18 9.51 1.06
C SER A 77 -5.63 10.43 0.00
N THR A 78 -4.59 11.18 0.34
CA THR A 78 -3.83 12.01 -0.61
C THR A 78 -2.50 11.36 -1.01
N THR A 79 -2.21 10.15 -0.49
CA THR A 79 -0.95 9.45 -0.75
C THR A 79 -0.94 8.77 -2.11
N ASP A 80 0.23 8.74 -2.75
CA ASP A 80 0.47 7.99 -3.98
C ASP A 80 0.21 6.49 -3.82
N SER A 81 0.41 5.97 -2.61
CA SER A 81 0.29 4.54 -2.30
C SER A 81 -1.10 4.00 -2.58
N GLU A 82 -2.15 4.82 -2.46
CA GLU A 82 -3.51 4.38 -2.71
C GLU A 82 -3.76 4.03 -4.19
N VAL A 83 -2.95 4.57 -5.10
CA VAL A 83 -3.01 4.21 -6.53
C VAL A 83 -2.81 2.71 -6.72
N PHE A 84 -1.88 2.10 -5.97
CA PHE A 84 -1.66 0.64 -6.03
C PHE A 84 -2.92 -0.16 -5.68
N ILE A 85 -3.62 0.25 -4.61
CA ILE A 85 -4.85 -0.40 -4.17
C ILE A 85 -5.90 -0.41 -5.29
N HIS A 86 -6.11 0.74 -5.92
CA HIS A 86 -7.11 0.85 -6.98
C HIS A 86 -6.71 0.11 -8.25
N LEU A 87 -5.43 0.14 -8.63
CA LEU A 87 -4.94 -0.61 -9.79
C LEU A 87 -5.11 -2.11 -9.60
N ILE A 88 -4.86 -2.62 -8.38
CA ILE A 88 -5.09 -4.01 -8.03
C ILE A 88 -6.59 -4.34 -8.10
N ALA A 89 -7.43 -3.46 -7.57
CA ALA A 89 -8.88 -3.66 -7.54
C ALA A 89 -9.49 -3.81 -8.94
N ILE A 90 -9.07 -2.97 -9.90
CA ILE A 90 -9.64 -2.96 -11.25
C ILE A 90 -8.93 -3.91 -12.23
N SER A 91 -7.85 -4.54 -11.82
CA SER A 91 -7.13 -5.49 -12.68
C SER A 91 -8.03 -6.67 -13.08
N LEU A 92 -7.92 -7.09 -14.32
CA LEU A 92 -8.70 -8.20 -14.85
C LEU A 92 -8.06 -9.58 -14.63
N TYR A 93 -6.85 -9.62 -14.06
CA TYR A 93 -6.19 -10.87 -13.71
C TYR A 93 -6.87 -11.54 -12.51
N SER A 94 -6.74 -12.86 -12.43
CA SER A 94 -7.46 -13.66 -11.43
C SER A 94 -6.70 -13.80 -10.11
N THR A 95 -5.36 -13.78 -10.13
CA THR A 95 -4.55 -13.92 -8.91
C THR A 95 -4.10 -12.58 -8.36
N VAL A 96 -3.92 -12.49 -7.05
CA VAL A 96 -3.41 -11.29 -6.39
C VAL A 96 -2.04 -10.91 -6.92
N LEU A 97 -1.15 -11.88 -7.08
CA LEU A 97 0.20 -11.62 -7.57
C LEU A 97 0.18 -11.04 -8.99
N ASP A 98 -0.63 -11.60 -9.89
CA ASP A 98 -0.75 -11.09 -11.26
C ASP A 98 -1.36 -9.68 -11.28
N ARG A 99 -2.32 -9.40 -10.41
CA ARG A 99 -2.90 -8.05 -10.25
C ARG A 99 -1.86 -7.06 -9.75
N LEU A 100 -1.02 -7.46 -8.80
CA LEU A 100 0.07 -6.63 -8.31
C LEU A 100 1.08 -6.34 -9.41
N ILE A 101 1.48 -7.36 -10.18
CA ILE A 101 2.40 -7.19 -11.32
C ILE A 101 1.79 -6.25 -12.36
N ASP A 102 0.51 -6.39 -12.65
CA ASP A 102 -0.22 -5.51 -13.57
C ASP A 102 -0.18 -4.05 -13.09
N ALA A 103 -0.41 -3.82 -11.80
CA ALA A 103 -0.30 -2.49 -11.19
C ALA A 103 1.12 -1.93 -11.32
N LEU A 104 2.14 -2.74 -11.03
CA LEU A 104 3.54 -2.32 -11.09
C LEU A 104 3.99 -1.95 -12.51
N LYS A 105 3.40 -2.54 -13.54
CA LYS A 105 3.68 -2.18 -14.93
C LYS A 105 3.15 -0.80 -15.32
N GLN A 106 2.20 -0.26 -14.57
CA GLN A 106 1.55 1.01 -14.88
C GLN A 106 2.16 2.19 -14.13
N VAL A 107 2.78 1.95 -12.96
CA VAL A 107 3.41 3.01 -12.17
C VAL A 107 4.81 3.32 -12.67
N GLN A 108 5.21 4.58 -12.52
CA GLN A 108 6.54 5.07 -12.89
C GLN A 108 7.16 5.81 -11.72
N GLY A 109 8.49 5.70 -11.58
CA GLY A 109 9.24 6.38 -10.53
C GLY A 109 10.16 5.43 -9.77
N ALA A 110 10.72 5.92 -8.68
CA ALA A 110 11.55 5.15 -7.77
C ALA A 110 10.71 4.78 -6.53
N TYR A 111 10.61 3.49 -6.25
CA TYR A 111 9.81 3.03 -5.12
C TYR A 111 10.27 1.69 -4.57
N SER A 112 9.94 1.46 -3.30
CA SER A 112 9.97 0.16 -2.65
C SER A 112 8.56 -0.15 -2.16
N LEU A 113 8.10 -1.37 -2.40
CA LEU A 113 6.74 -1.77 -2.07
C LEU A 113 6.76 -3.15 -1.42
N VAL A 114 5.93 -3.34 -0.43
CA VAL A 114 5.66 -4.64 0.17
C VAL A 114 4.17 -4.85 0.34
N GLY A 115 3.69 -6.02 -0.01
CA GLY A 115 2.29 -6.42 0.14
C GLY A 115 2.14 -7.65 1.03
N LEU A 116 1.01 -7.74 1.71
CA LEU A 116 0.66 -8.89 2.54
C LEU A 116 -0.77 -9.33 2.21
N HIS A 117 -0.92 -10.59 1.83
CA HIS A 117 -2.20 -11.22 1.50
C HIS A 117 -2.19 -12.69 1.93
N ASN A 118 -3.14 -13.09 2.78
CA ASN A 118 -3.27 -14.48 3.27
C ASN A 118 -1.95 -15.06 3.82
N GLY A 119 -1.18 -14.24 4.54
CA GLY A 119 0.12 -14.63 5.09
C GLY A 119 1.27 -14.67 4.08
N ALA A 120 1.02 -14.41 2.79
CA ALA A 120 2.04 -14.33 1.76
C ALA A 120 2.56 -12.90 1.64
N LEU A 121 3.89 -12.74 1.75
CA LEU A 121 4.59 -11.48 1.50
C LEU A 121 4.96 -11.37 0.02
N MET A 122 4.79 -10.20 -0.50
CA MET A 122 5.07 -9.88 -1.90
C MET A 122 5.93 -8.63 -2.04
#